data_4476fdd590acf58c44287f093a95be1c
#
_entry.id   4476fdd590acf58c44287f093a95be1c
#
_cell.length_a   1.000
_cell.length_b   1.000
_cell.length_c   1.000
_cell.angle_alpha   90.00
_cell.angle_beta   90.00
_cell.angle_gamma   90.00
#
_symmetry.space_group_name_H-M   'P 1'
#
loop_
_entity.id
_entity.type
_entity.pdbx_description
1 polymer ?
#
loop_
_entity_poly.entity_id
_entity_poly.type
_entity_poly.pdbx_seq_one_letter_code
_entity_poly.pdbx_strand_id
1 'polypeptide(L)'
;MSAYLPYLLSAAVFLGVIYVFIQVKRKHRVRFVYLIFLSISIIKGVMVYAETDNGFDLSNALIPVEEIYSGRPAKDGIPAIDRPNFIHAKDAKFLQPTDRILGINIHNTAKAYPIKILNWHEIVNDRISNQPIVITYCPLCGSGIAYSGLINDKQYDFGVSGLLYNSDVLLYDRQTESLWSQLKNQAISGPMKGKRLEPLVLGHTTWQDWKTRHPDTQVLNTKTGYQRDYDSNPYAGYKNNRQIYFPVKQTDDRFHPKEQILGIELNGQFKAYPFSELTKTKGEVTDTVGGKTITVKFNKQHQSGTIFDTQTGKEIPSQITFWFAWYAFHPDTDIFLAP
;
A
#
# COMPACT_ATOMS: atom_id res chain seq x y z
N MET A 1 1.47 -1.46 29.67
CA MET A 1 2.54 -2.09 30.49
C MET A 1 3.68 -2.68 29.65
N SER A 2 3.57 -2.79 28.32
CA SER A 2 4.59 -3.40 27.44
C SER A 2 5.72 -2.44 26.99
N ALA A 3 5.50 -1.14 27.00
CA ALA A 3 6.48 -0.14 26.50
C ALA A 3 7.79 -0.04 27.32
N TYR A 4 7.81 -0.56 28.55
CA TYR A 4 8.99 -0.51 29.43
C TYR A 4 9.82 -1.79 29.43
N LEU A 5 9.32 -2.86 28.84
CA LEU A 5 10.00 -4.17 28.84
C LEU A 5 11.39 -4.15 28.17
N PRO A 6 11.61 -3.47 27.02
CA PRO A 6 12.93 -3.39 26.42
C PRO A 6 13.92 -2.58 27.27
N TYR A 7 13.47 -1.55 27.98
CA TYR A 7 14.32 -0.76 28.87
C TYR A 7 14.71 -1.53 30.14
N LEU A 8 13.82 -2.35 30.68
CA LEU A 8 14.09 -3.22 31.82
C LEU A 8 15.07 -4.35 31.47
N LEU A 9 14.94 -4.92 30.26
CA LEU A 9 15.87 -5.92 29.73
C LEU A 9 17.27 -5.32 29.49
N SER A 10 17.38 -4.11 28.95
CA SER A 10 18.64 -3.42 28.75
C SER A 10 19.32 -3.05 30.08
N ALA A 11 18.56 -2.62 31.09
CA ALA A 11 19.06 -2.33 32.42
C ALA A 11 19.54 -3.60 33.13
N ALA A 12 18.82 -4.72 33.03
CA ALA A 12 19.23 -6.00 33.63
C ALA A 12 20.52 -6.56 33.00
N VAL A 13 20.65 -6.43 31.67
CA VAL A 13 21.86 -6.82 30.92
C VAL A 13 23.04 -5.94 31.34
N PHE A 14 22.84 -4.63 31.51
CA PHE A 14 23.89 -3.70 31.93
C PHE A 14 24.38 -3.99 33.37
N LEU A 15 23.44 -4.26 34.29
CA LEU A 15 23.75 -4.64 35.65
C LEU A 15 24.47 -6.01 35.74
N GLY A 16 24.07 -6.97 34.91
CA GLY A 16 24.73 -8.26 34.78
C GLY A 16 26.15 -8.14 34.28
N VAL A 17 26.41 -7.28 33.30
CA VAL A 17 27.76 -6.99 32.79
C VAL A 17 28.62 -6.34 33.87
N ILE A 18 28.12 -5.38 34.66
CA ILE A 18 28.84 -4.75 35.77
C ILE A 18 29.14 -5.76 36.87
N TYR A 19 28.20 -6.63 37.23
CA TYR A 19 28.42 -7.67 38.27
C TYR A 19 29.50 -8.65 37.82
N VAL A 20 29.51 -9.09 36.58
CA VAL A 20 30.54 -9.96 36.01
C VAL A 20 31.90 -9.23 35.98
N PHE A 21 31.91 -7.93 35.67
CA PHE A 21 33.15 -7.12 35.68
C PHE A 21 33.81 -7.06 37.07
N ILE A 22 33.00 -6.98 38.12
CA ILE A 22 33.50 -6.93 39.53
C ILE A 22 34.05 -8.29 39.94
N GLN A 23 33.47 -9.42 39.52
CA GLN A 23 33.92 -10.77 39.88
C GLN A 23 35.14 -11.25 39.06
N VAL A 24 35.33 -10.74 37.82
CA VAL A 24 36.38 -11.21 36.89
C VAL A 24 37.75 -10.60 37.16
N LYS A 25 37.85 -9.57 38.02
CA LYS A 25 39.17 -8.97 38.39
C LYS A 25 40.20 -9.94 38.96
N ARG A 26 39.81 -11.21 39.21
CA ARG A 26 40.67 -12.21 39.84
C ARG A 26 41.15 -13.41 39.01
N LYS A 27 40.55 -13.81 37.92
CA LYS A 27 41.08 -14.96 37.11
C LYS A 27 40.39 -15.11 35.75
N HIS A 28 40.81 -14.85 34.62
CA HIS A 28 40.41 -15.30 33.26
C HIS A 28 40.03 -14.23 32.23
N ARG A 29 41.02 -13.67 31.57
CA ARG A 29 40.87 -12.78 30.40
C ARG A 29 40.08 -13.40 29.24
N VAL A 30 40.14 -14.71 29.05
CA VAL A 30 39.49 -15.37 27.89
C VAL A 30 37.95 -15.48 28.05
N ARG A 31 37.43 -15.79 29.24
CA ARG A 31 35.98 -15.84 29.50
C ARG A 31 35.32 -14.48 29.40
N PHE A 32 36.02 -13.42 29.69
CA PHE A 32 35.54 -12.06 29.61
C PHE A 32 35.27 -11.62 28.15
N VAL A 33 36.19 -11.96 27.23
CA VAL A 33 36.03 -11.66 25.81
C VAL A 33 34.82 -12.38 25.23
N TYR A 34 34.60 -13.66 25.58
CA TYR A 34 33.43 -14.42 25.14
C TYR A 34 32.09 -13.83 25.64
N LEU A 35 32.04 -13.35 26.89
CA LEU A 35 30.86 -12.73 27.46
C LEU A 35 30.52 -11.37 26.80
N ILE A 36 31.56 -10.58 26.46
CA ILE A 36 31.39 -9.35 25.72
C ILE A 36 30.85 -9.63 24.29
N PHE A 37 31.41 -10.61 23.57
CA PHE A 37 30.92 -11.00 22.26
C PHE A 37 29.48 -11.54 22.31
N LEU A 38 29.16 -12.33 23.34
CA LEU A 38 27.81 -12.85 23.53
C LEU A 38 26.81 -11.71 23.83
N SER A 39 27.17 -10.76 24.70
CA SER A 39 26.33 -9.60 25.02
C SER A 39 26.16 -8.66 23.80
N ILE A 40 27.22 -8.42 23.02
CA ILE A 40 27.15 -7.63 21.77
C ILE A 40 26.28 -8.35 20.72
N SER A 41 26.37 -9.68 20.63
CA SER A 41 25.54 -10.47 19.71
C SER A 41 24.06 -10.45 20.12
N ILE A 42 23.77 -10.53 21.42
CA ILE A 42 22.41 -10.42 21.96
C ILE A 42 21.85 -9.00 21.74
N ILE A 43 22.65 -7.95 22.02
CA ILE A 43 22.27 -6.56 21.81
C ILE A 43 22.02 -6.29 20.31
N LYS A 44 22.89 -6.80 19.43
CA LYS A 44 22.67 -6.70 17.98
C LYS A 44 21.45 -7.49 17.54
N GLY A 45 21.22 -8.69 18.07
CA GLY A 45 20.02 -9.47 17.79
C GLY A 45 18.74 -8.75 18.23
N VAL A 46 18.72 -8.15 19.44
CA VAL A 46 17.59 -7.36 19.94
C VAL A 46 17.40 -6.06 19.15
N MET A 47 18.47 -5.37 18.78
CA MET A 47 18.36 -4.17 17.91
C MET A 47 17.87 -4.53 16.52
N VAL A 48 18.35 -5.61 15.90
CA VAL A 48 17.87 -6.07 14.60
C VAL A 48 16.39 -6.44 14.67
N TYR A 49 15.92 -7.05 15.75
CA TYR A 49 14.51 -7.40 15.93
C TYR A 49 13.62 -6.15 16.15
N ALA A 50 14.13 -5.14 16.87
CA ALA A 50 13.43 -3.88 17.10
C ALA A 50 13.40 -2.97 15.85
N GLU A 51 14.32 -3.16 14.89
CA GLU A 51 14.33 -2.43 13.61
C GLU A 51 13.39 -3.05 12.57
N THR A 52 12.96 -4.31 12.73
CA THR A 52 12.15 -5.01 11.71
C THR A 52 10.67 -4.72 11.80
N ASP A 53 10.13 -4.31 12.94
CA ASP A 53 8.69 -4.12 13.15
C ASP A 53 8.25 -2.64 13.24
N ASN A 54 9.18 -1.70 13.17
CA ASN A 54 8.92 -0.25 13.30
C ASN A 54 8.06 0.10 14.53
N GLY A 55 8.11 -0.73 15.59
CA GLY A 55 7.38 -0.55 16.84
C GLY A 55 5.94 -1.09 16.84
N PHE A 56 5.52 -1.81 15.81
CA PHE A 56 4.20 -2.45 15.75
C PHE A 56 4.19 -3.80 16.48
N ASP A 57 3.06 -4.14 17.11
CA ASP A 57 2.86 -5.45 17.72
C ASP A 57 2.48 -6.50 16.65
N LEU A 58 3.42 -7.37 16.34
CA LEU A 58 3.26 -8.46 15.37
C LEU A 58 2.98 -9.81 16.05
N SER A 59 2.86 -9.86 17.38
CA SER A 59 2.79 -11.12 18.15
C SER A 59 1.62 -12.03 17.77
N ASN A 60 0.58 -11.47 17.20
CA ASN A 60 -0.62 -12.20 16.78
C ASN A 60 -1.04 -11.90 15.32
N ALA A 61 -0.08 -11.59 14.45
CA ALA A 61 -0.35 -11.29 13.06
C ALA A 61 -1.07 -12.45 12.33
N LEU A 62 -1.95 -12.11 11.35
CA LEU A 62 -2.65 -13.10 10.50
C LEU A 62 -1.75 -13.67 9.40
N ILE A 63 -0.58 -13.12 9.24
CA ILE A 63 0.43 -13.53 8.25
C ILE A 63 1.72 -13.88 8.99
N PRO A 64 2.59 -14.74 8.43
CA PRO A 64 3.89 -15.04 9.02
C PRO A 64 4.71 -13.76 9.20
N VAL A 65 5.25 -13.55 10.40
CA VAL A 65 6.02 -12.32 10.74
C VAL A 65 7.28 -12.23 9.89
N GLU A 66 7.88 -13.36 9.55
CA GLU A 66 9.05 -13.47 8.68
C GLU A 66 8.78 -13.06 7.22
N GLU A 67 7.52 -12.92 6.83
CA GLU A 67 7.09 -12.40 5.52
C GLU A 67 6.82 -10.88 5.56
N ILE A 68 6.98 -10.24 6.72
CA ILE A 68 6.89 -8.78 6.87
C ILE A 68 8.30 -8.19 6.78
N TYR A 69 8.52 -7.30 5.83
CA TYR A 69 9.83 -6.71 5.55
C TYR A 69 9.83 -5.22 5.85
N SER A 70 10.92 -4.72 6.41
CA SER A 70 11.16 -3.28 6.50
C SER A 70 11.42 -2.70 5.11
N GLY A 71 10.63 -1.70 4.71
CA GLY A 71 10.85 -0.91 3.49
C GLY A 71 11.99 0.11 3.62
N ARG A 72 12.66 0.16 4.75
CA ARG A 72 13.72 1.08 5.24
C ARG A 72 13.21 2.39 5.86
N PRO A 73 12.18 3.10 5.35
CA PRO A 73 11.64 4.21 6.12
C PRO A 73 11.11 3.72 7.47
N ALA A 74 11.34 4.51 8.53
CA ALA A 74 10.66 4.31 9.80
C ALA A 74 9.15 4.59 9.65
N LYS A 75 8.36 4.27 10.68
CA LYS A 75 6.96 4.68 10.79
C LYS A 75 6.83 6.19 10.50
N ASP A 76 5.93 6.55 9.56
CA ASP A 76 5.75 7.92 9.03
C ASP A 76 6.99 8.55 8.37
N GLY A 77 8.04 7.76 8.07
CA GLY A 77 9.19 8.24 7.29
C GLY A 77 8.81 8.63 5.86
N ILE A 78 7.73 8.04 5.32
CA ILE A 78 6.96 8.54 4.20
C ILE A 78 5.71 9.19 4.80
N PRO A 79 5.61 10.54 4.84
CA PRO A 79 4.53 11.21 5.55
C PRO A 79 3.21 11.14 4.77
N ALA A 80 2.16 10.61 5.38
CA ALA A 80 0.80 10.71 4.84
C ALA A 80 0.33 12.18 4.79
N ILE A 81 -0.57 12.50 3.84
CA ILE A 81 -1.20 13.81 3.75
C ILE A 81 -2.50 13.79 4.55
N ASP A 82 -2.50 14.41 5.74
CA ASP A 82 -3.65 14.45 6.65
C ASP A 82 -4.52 15.71 6.45
N ARG A 83 -3.99 16.72 5.77
CA ARG A 83 -4.68 17.98 5.47
C ARG A 83 -4.49 18.33 4.00
N PRO A 84 -5.13 17.57 3.10
CA PRO A 84 -4.96 17.76 1.67
C PRO A 84 -5.48 19.13 1.23
N ASN A 85 -4.69 19.80 0.39
CA ASN A 85 -5.05 21.09 -0.19
C ASN A 85 -5.38 20.87 -1.67
N PHE A 86 -6.55 21.35 -2.09
CA PHE A 86 -7.06 21.18 -3.45
C PHE A 86 -7.15 22.50 -4.20
N ILE A 87 -6.97 22.43 -5.51
CA ILE A 87 -7.19 23.53 -6.44
C ILE A 87 -8.17 23.10 -7.54
N HIS A 88 -8.74 24.04 -8.25
CA HIS A 88 -9.57 23.71 -9.40
C HIS A 88 -8.75 23.14 -10.57
N ALA A 89 -9.36 22.30 -11.40
CA ALA A 89 -8.73 21.69 -12.57
C ALA A 89 -8.06 22.70 -13.51
N LYS A 90 -8.63 23.90 -13.68
CA LYS A 90 -8.09 24.98 -14.50
C LYS A 90 -6.75 25.53 -13.97
N ASP A 91 -6.52 25.42 -12.68
CA ASP A 91 -5.34 25.96 -11.97
C ASP A 91 -4.23 24.90 -11.80
N ALA A 92 -4.50 23.64 -12.11
CA ALA A 92 -3.55 22.53 -12.00
C ALA A 92 -2.53 22.50 -13.16
N LYS A 93 -1.83 23.61 -13.37
CA LYS A 93 -0.86 23.79 -14.49
C LYS A 93 0.41 22.96 -14.33
N PHE A 94 0.66 22.38 -13.16
CA PHE A 94 1.78 21.50 -12.89
C PHE A 94 1.57 20.08 -13.44
N LEU A 95 0.34 19.75 -13.89
CA LEU A 95 0.02 18.46 -14.49
C LEU A 95 0.09 18.49 -16.00
N GLN A 96 0.77 17.49 -16.56
CA GLN A 96 0.77 17.21 -17.99
C GLN A 96 -0.44 16.34 -18.36
N PRO A 97 -0.96 16.39 -19.58
CA PRO A 97 -2.09 15.55 -20.03
C PRO A 97 -1.90 14.05 -19.77
N THR A 98 -0.66 13.58 -19.86
CA THR A 98 -0.29 12.16 -19.68
C THR A 98 0.01 11.76 -18.23
N ASP A 99 0.06 12.72 -17.30
CA ASP A 99 0.32 12.40 -15.89
C ASP A 99 -0.75 11.46 -15.34
N ARG A 100 -0.31 10.45 -14.62
CA ARG A 100 -1.21 9.48 -13.99
C ARG A 100 -1.83 10.07 -12.75
N ILE A 101 -3.12 9.81 -12.56
CA ILE A 101 -3.87 10.22 -11.37
C ILE A 101 -4.73 9.06 -10.85
N LEU A 102 -5.06 9.13 -9.58
CA LEU A 102 -6.18 8.43 -8.98
C LEU A 102 -7.34 9.41 -8.89
N GLY A 103 -8.51 9.03 -9.38
CA GLY A 103 -9.70 9.89 -9.41
C GLY A 103 -10.89 9.23 -8.73
N ILE A 104 -11.60 9.98 -7.92
CA ILE A 104 -12.80 9.51 -7.23
C ILE A 104 -13.93 10.53 -7.41
N ASN A 105 -15.15 10.02 -7.61
CA ASN A 105 -16.34 10.85 -7.67
C ASN A 105 -17.42 10.31 -6.72
N ILE A 106 -17.73 11.07 -5.69
CA ILE A 106 -18.75 10.73 -4.69
C ILE A 106 -19.77 11.87 -4.67
N HIS A 107 -21.05 11.53 -4.87
CA HIS A 107 -22.17 12.50 -4.88
C HIS A 107 -21.89 13.72 -5.78
N ASN A 108 -21.42 13.47 -7.01
CA ASN A 108 -21.03 14.49 -7.99
C ASN A 108 -19.88 15.44 -7.56
N THR A 109 -19.15 15.08 -6.51
CA THR A 109 -17.93 15.77 -6.14
C THR A 109 -16.74 14.94 -6.60
N ALA A 110 -16.08 15.41 -7.66
CA ALA A 110 -14.90 14.74 -8.23
C ALA A 110 -13.61 15.30 -7.65
N LYS A 111 -12.69 14.41 -7.28
CA LYS A 111 -11.33 14.75 -6.84
C LYS A 111 -10.29 13.90 -7.57
N ALA A 112 -9.14 14.51 -7.86
CA ALA A 112 -7.99 13.87 -8.49
C ALA A 112 -6.75 13.97 -7.58
N TYR A 113 -6.03 12.84 -7.46
CA TYR A 113 -4.83 12.70 -6.66
C TYR A 113 -3.67 12.30 -7.61
N PRO A 114 -2.78 13.24 -7.97
CA PRO A 114 -1.68 12.96 -8.89
C PRO A 114 -0.69 11.93 -8.33
N ILE A 115 -0.39 10.90 -9.09
CA ILE A 115 0.56 9.84 -8.67
C ILE A 115 1.96 10.42 -8.41
N LYS A 116 2.37 11.46 -9.12
CA LYS A 116 3.63 12.16 -8.82
C LYS A 116 3.70 12.70 -7.37
N ILE A 117 2.56 13.05 -6.75
CA ILE A 117 2.48 13.41 -5.34
C ILE A 117 2.44 12.15 -4.48
N LEU A 118 1.62 11.17 -4.85
CA LEU A 118 1.45 9.93 -4.10
C LEU A 118 2.72 9.08 -4.04
N ASN A 119 3.64 9.19 -5.00
CA ASN A 119 4.97 8.55 -4.94
C ASN A 119 5.80 8.98 -3.73
N TRP A 120 5.48 10.11 -3.10
CA TRP A 120 6.19 10.68 -1.97
C TRP A 120 5.42 10.59 -0.65
N HIS A 121 4.12 10.24 -0.74
CA HIS A 121 3.22 10.30 0.42
C HIS A 121 2.43 9.02 0.64
N GLU A 122 2.20 8.22 -0.41
CA GLU A 122 1.49 6.94 -0.42
C GLU A 122 0.05 6.99 0.11
N ILE A 123 -0.27 7.86 1.08
CA ILE A 123 -1.59 7.94 1.74
C ILE A 123 -2.08 9.39 1.77
N VAL A 124 -3.37 9.57 1.47
CA VAL A 124 -4.09 10.83 1.70
C VAL A 124 -5.35 10.54 2.51
N ASN A 125 -5.42 11.06 3.72
CA ASN A 125 -6.64 11.08 4.53
C ASN A 125 -7.46 12.30 4.10
N ASP A 126 -8.66 12.08 3.54
CA ASP A 126 -9.48 13.15 2.95
C ASP A 126 -10.96 12.98 3.30
N ARG A 127 -11.77 13.96 2.91
CA ARG A 127 -13.23 13.92 3.03
C ARG A 127 -13.87 14.41 1.74
N ILE A 128 -14.91 13.71 1.29
CA ILE A 128 -15.76 14.15 0.19
C ILE A 128 -17.20 14.20 0.68
N SER A 129 -17.87 15.36 0.55
CA SER A 129 -19.26 15.55 1.02
C SER A 129 -19.46 15.06 2.47
N ASN A 130 -18.51 15.39 3.36
CA ASN A 130 -18.45 14.96 4.76
C ASN A 130 -18.17 13.46 4.99
N GLN A 131 -18.07 12.63 3.96
CA GLN A 131 -17.68 11.25 4.07
C GLN A 131 -16.15 11.16 4.16
N PRO A 132 -15.56 10.62 5.25
CA PRO A 132 -14.14 10.38 5.33
C PRO A 132 -13.75 9.27 4.36
N ILE A 133 -12.65 9.48 3.65
CA ILE A 133 -12.07 8.52 2.72
C ILE A 133 -10.56 8.46 2.89
N VAL A 134 -9.97 7.36 2.48
CA VAL A 134 -8.52 7.18 2.45
C VAL A 134 -8.10 6.78 1.05
N ILE A 135 -7.25 7.58 0.44
CA ILE A 135 -6.62 7.25 -0.85
C ILE A 135 -5.26 6.66 -0.54
N THR A 136 -4.98 5.50 -1.09
CA THR A 136 -3.70 4.80 -0.91
C THR A 136 -3.05 4.51 -2.25
N TYR A 137 -1.73 4.57 -2.31
CA TYR A 137 -0.95 4.21 -3.48
C TYR A 137 0.33 3.48 -3.07
N CYS A 138 0.55 2.29 -3.61
CA CYS A 138 1.80 1.56 -3.47
C CYS A 138 2.61 1.68 -4.77
N PRO A 139 3.69 2.45 -4.81
CA PRO A 139 4.52 2.60 -6.02
C PRO A 139 5.17 1.29 -6.48
N LEU A 140 5.50 0.42 -5.53
CA LEU A 140 6.10 -0.90 -5.82
C LEU A 140 5.11 -1.84 -6.50
N CYS A 141 3.82 -1.79 -6.11
CA CYS A 141 2.76 -2.62 -6.69
C CYS A 141 2.07 -1.93 -7.88
N GLY A 142 2.29 -0.62 -8.08
CA GLY A 142 1.54 0.18 -9.04
C GLY A 142 0.04 0.25 -8.71
N SER A 143 -0.33 -0.02 -7.46
CA SER A 143 -1.72 -0.14 -7.00
C SER A 143 -2.21 1.14 -6.36
N GLY A 144 -3.39 1.62 -6.79
CA GLY A 144 -4.13 2.69 -6.15
C GLY A 144 -5.49 2.17 -5.67
N ILE A 145 -5.81 2.36 -4.39
CA ILE A 145 -7.09 1.94 -3.82
C ILE A 145 -7.64 3.08 -2.94
N ALA A 146 -8.93 3.33 -3.06
CA ALA A 146 -9.65 4.19 -2.14
C ALA A 146 -10.48 3.34 -1.18
N TYR A 147 -10.53 3.75 0.07
CA TYR A 147 -11.35 3.12 1.09
C TYR A 147 -12.27 4.11 1.78
N SER A 148 -13.40 3.62 2.30
CA SER A 148 -14.13 4.33 3.33
C SER A 148 -13.21 4.57 4.54
N GLY A 149 -13.15 5.80 5.01
CA GLY A 149 -12.47 6.15 6.27
C GLY A 149 -13.30 5.78 7.51
N LEU A 150 -14.48 5.16 7.33
CA LEU A 150 -15.34 4.69 8.41
C LEU A 150 -15.20 3.17 8.57
N ILE A 151 -14.97 2.73 9.80
CA ILE A 151 -14.99 1.32 10.18
C ILE A 151 -15.92 1.20 11.39
N ASN A 152 -17.04 0.49 11.24
CA ASN A 152 -18.09 0.41 12.27
C ASN A 152 -18.51 1.83 12.77
N ASP A 153 -18.82 2.72 11.85
CA ASP A 153 -19.26 4.12 12.09
C ASP A 153 -18.25 5.00 12.82
N LYS A 154 -17.00 4.55 13.00
CA LYS A 154 -15.91 5.36 13.56
C LYS A 154 -14.93 5.74 12.47
N GLN A 155 -14.47 6.99 12.51
CA GLN A 155 -13.45 7.48 11.59
C GLN A 155 -12.07 6.97 12.00
N TYR A 156 -11.30 6.54 11.00
CA TYR A 156 -9.91 6.16 11.13
C TYR A 156 -9.06 6.93 10.10
N ASP A 157 -7.93 7.42 10.57
CA ASP A 157 -6.90 8.05 9.74
C ASP A 157 -5.69 7.11 9.66
N PHE A 158 -5.07 7.06 8.49
CA PHE A 158 -4.01 6.09 8.21
C PHE A 158 -2.67 6.76 7.99
N GLY A 159 -1.61 6.06 8.38
CA GLY A 159 -0.22 6.43 8.14
C GLY A 159 0.55 5.31 7.45
N VAL A 160 1.75 5.64 6.97
CA VAL A 160 2.67 4.69 6.34
C VAL A 160 3.49 4.01 7.42
N SER A 161 3.37 2.69 7.55
CA SER A 161 4.07 1.94 8.58
C SER A 161 5.58 1.81 8.32
N GLY A 162 6.02 1.93 7.06
CA GLY A 162 7.36 1.61 6.60
C GLY A 162 7.61 0.11 6.44
N LEU A 163 6.58 -0.71 6.66
CA LEU A 163 6.61 -2.17 6.49
C LEU A 163 5.91 -2.60 5.21
N LEU A 164 6.30 -3.76 4.71
CA LEU A 164 5.80 -4.37 3.48
C LEU A 164 5.46 -5.84 3.71
N TYR A 165 4.42 -6.32 3.01
CA TYR A 165 4.09 -7.72 2.88
C TYR A 165 3.84 -8.05 1.41
N ASN A 166 4.49 -9.09 0.86
CA ASN A 166 4.45 -9.38 -0.57
C ASN A 166 4.78 -8.16 -1.44
N SER A 167 5.77 -7.35 -1.04
CA SER A 167 6.16 -6.09 -1.70
C SER A 167 5.09 -5.00 -1.70
N ASP A 168 3.95 -5.22 -1.03
CA ASP A 168 2.84 -4.27 -0.88
C ASP A 168 2.94 -3.48 0.43
N VAL A 169 2.51 -2.22 0.40
CA VAL A 169 2.54 -1.34 1.56
C VAL A 169 1.62 -1.84 2.67
N LEU A 170 2.14 -1.89 3.89
CA LEU A 170 1.34 -2.01 5.09
C LEU A 170 1.02 -0.61 5.62
N LEU A 171 -0.26 -0.29 5.65
CA LEU A 171 -0.78 0.90 6.30
C LEU A 171 -0.86 0.64 7.80
N TYR A 172 -0.96 1.69 8.60
CA TYR A 172 -1.42 1.56 9.98
C TYR A 172 -2.50 2.59 10.28
N ASP A 173 -3.49 2.25 11.10
CA ASP A 173 -4.42 3.25 11.60
C ASP A 173 -3.85 3.96 12.83
N ARG A 174 -4.02 5.29 12.89
CA ARG A 174 -3.46 6.12 13.95
C ARG A 174 -4.15 5.96 15.30
N GLN A 175 -5.37 5.40 15.31
CA GLN A 175 -6.19 5.26 16.52
C GLN A 175 -5.83 4.02 17.33
N THR A 176 -5.49 2.92 16.66
CA THR A 176 -5.22 1.63 17.32
C THR A 176 -3.83 1.06 17.02
N GLU A 177 -3.10 1.68 16.10
CA GLU A 177 -1.80 1.21 15.60
C GLU A 177 -1.85 -0.21 15.00
N SER A 178 -3.02 -0.63 14.53
CA SER A 178 -3.16 -1.88 13.80
C SER A 178 -2.55 -1.76 12.41
N LEU A 179 -1.89 -2.82 11.93
CA LEU A 179 -1.38 -2.89 10.56
C LEU A 179 -2.44 -3.42 9.60
N TRP A 180 -2.47 -2.83 8.40
CA TRP A 180 -3.43 -3.15 7.36
C TRP A 180 -2.70 -3.42 6.04
N SER A 181 -2.98 -4.55 5.40
CA SER A 181 -2.48 -4.81 4.05
C SER A 181 -3.39 -4.13 3.02
N GLN A 182 -2.80 -3.30 2.15
CA GLN A 182 -3.54 -2.60 1.11
C GLN A 182 -4.25 -3.59 0.19
N LEU A 183 -3.53 -4.52 -0.43
CA LEU A 183 -4.11 -5.43 -1.42
C LEU A 183 -5.02 -6.51 -0.82
N LYS A 184 -4.90 -6.82 0.49
CA LYS A 184 -5.86 -7.70 1.19
C LYS A 184 -7.11 -6.98 1.69
N ASN A 185 -7.10 -5.64 1.70
CA ASN A 185 -8.16 -4.84 2.32
C ASN A 185 -8.44 -5.24 3.78
N GLN A 186 -7.42 -5.65 4.53
CA GLN A 186 -7.63 -6.27 5.85
C GLN A 186 -6.54 -5.89 6.86
N ALA A 187 -6.97 -5.67 8.11
CA ALA A 187 -6.05 -5.55 9.25
C ALA A 187 -5.39 -6.91 9.51
N ILE A 188 -4.05 -6.92 9.53
CA ILE A 188 -3.26 -8.13 9.71
C ILE A 188 -2.71 -8.29 11.13
N SER A 189 -2.64 -7.21 11.90
CA SER A 189 -2.21 -7.26 13.31
C SER A 189 -2.87 -6.14 14.13
N GLY A 190 -2.65 -6.15 15.43
CA GLY A 190 -3.16 -5.15 16.36
C GLY A 190 -4.64 -5.32 16.73
N PRO A 191 -5.25 -4.34 17.44
CA PRO A 191 -6.62 -4.42 17.94
C PRO A 191 -7.69 -4.60 16.86
N MET A 192 -7.43 -4.12 15.63
CA MET A 192 -8.37 -4.23 14.50
C MET A 192 -8.17 -5.50 13.67
N LYS A 193 -7.28 -6.41 14.07
CA LYS A 193 -6.97 -7.65 13.34
C LYS A 193 -8.22 -8.36 12.82
N GLY A 194 -8.21 -8.72 11.54
CA GLY A 194 -9.33 -9.40 10.86
C GLY A 194 -10.41 -8.47 10.32
N LYS A 195 -10.46 -7.20 10.74
CA LYS A 195 -11.40 -6.22 10.16
C LYS A 195 -11.05 -5.94 8.71
N ARG A 196 -12.04 -5.63 7.88
CA ARG A 196 -11.86 -5.30 6.47
C ARG A 196 -12.12 -3.82 6.22
N LEU A 197 -11.35 -3.25 5.30
CA LEU A 197 -11.63 -1.95 4.71
C LEU A 197 -12.65 -2.13 3.57
N GLU A 198 -13.54 -1.17 3.42
CA GLU A 198 -14.51 -1.13 2.34
C GLU A 198 -13.90 -0.38 1.13
N PRO A 199 -13.60 -1.05 0.01
CA PRO A 199 -13.08 -0.40 -1.18
C PRO A 199 -14.15 0.49 -1.81
N LEU A 200 -13.74 1.65 -2.31
CA LEU A 200 -14.57 2.58 -3.07
C LEU A 200 -14.17 2.52 -4.55
N VAL A 201 -15.11 2.91 -5.42
CA VAL A 201 -14.84 3.05 -6.85
C VAL A 201 -13.76 4.13 -7.05
N LEU A 202 -12.67 3.77 -7.71
CA LEU A 202 -11.51 4.63 -7.95
C LEU A 202 -11.02 4.48 -9.38
N GLY A 203 -10.96 5.56 -10.13
CA GLY A 203 -10.34 5.60 -11.44
C GLY A 203 -8.81 5.73 -11.32
N HIS A 204 -8.06 4.92 -12.07
CA HIS A 204 -6.62 5.05 -12.23
C HIS A 204 -6.32 5.30 -13.71
N THR A 205 -6.17 6.57 -14.09
CA THR A 205 -6.13 7.02 -15.49
C THR A 205 -5.15 8.17 -15.70
N THR A 206 -5.16 8.79 -16.89
CA THR A 206 -4.41 10.01 -17.17
C THR A 206 -5.18 11.25 -16.74
N TRP A 207 -4.45 12.33 -16.46
CA TRP A 207 -5.06 13.62 -16.15
C TRP A 207 -6.00 14.11 -17.26
N GLN A 208 -5.62 13.94 -18.52
CA GLN A 208 -6.44 14.34 -19.65
C GLN A 208 -7.80 13.62 -19.65
N ASP A 209 -7.81 12.29 -19.50
CA ASP A 209 -9.04 11.50 -19.46
C ASP A 209 -9.94 11.91 -18.30
N TRP A 210 -9.36 12.01 -17.10
CA TRP A 210 -10.10 12.39 -15.90
C TRP A 210 -10.73 13.78 -16.03
N LYS A 211 -9.93 14.78 -16.42
CA LYS A 211 -10.39 16.16 -16.60
C LYS A 211 -11.47 16.28 -17.67
N THR A 212 -11.40 15.48 -18.74
CA THR A 212 -12.44 15.47 -19.80
C THR A 212 -13.76 14.97 -19.25
N ARG A 213 -13.74 13.92 -18.41
CA ARG A 213 -14.95 13.37 -17.80
C ARG A 213 -15.47 14.19 -16.61
N HIS A 214 -14.58 14.91 -15.93
CA HIS A 214 -14.88 15.68 -14.73
C HIS A 214 -14.20 17.07 -14.81
N PRO A 215 -14.72 17.99 -15.65
CA PRO A 215 -14.07 19.29 -15.90
C PRO A 215 -13.96 20.17 -14.64
N ASP A 216 -14.88 20.01 -13.69
CA ASP A 216 -14.93 20.77 -12.43
C ASP A 216 -14.21 20.05 -11.28
N THR A 217 -13.44 19.01 -11.57
CA THR A 217 -12.73 18.23 -10.53
C THR A 217 -11.79 19.11 -9.70
N GLN A 218 -11.71 18.82 -8.43
CA GLN A 218 -10.67 19.35 -7.54
C GLN A 218 -9.41 18.49 -7.66
N VAL A 219 -8.25 19.11 -7.59
CA VAL A 219 -6.95 18.43 -7.76
C VAL A 219 -6.09 18.67 -6.54
N LEU A 220 -5.60 17.60 -5.93
CA LEU A 220 -4.59 17.69 -4.87
C LEU A 220 -3.37 18.42 -5.43
N ASN A 221 -2.97 19.51 -4.78
CA ASN A 221 -1.86 20.32 -5.25
C ASN A 221 -0.54 19.99 -4.53
N THR A 222 0.54 20.60 -5.01
CA THR A 222 1.89 20.40 -4.49
C THR A 222 2.16 21.06 -3.13
N LYS A 223 1.20 21.87 -2.60
CA LYS A 223 1.30 22.48 -1.27
C LYS A 223 0.83 21.51 -0.19
N THR A 224 1.56 20.43 -0.01
CA THR A 224 1.22 19.34 0.91
C THR A 224 1.66 19.60 2.35
N GLY A 225 2.43 20.65 2.60
CA GLY A 225 3.09 20.91 3.89
C GLY A 225 4.50 20.31 4.00
N TYR A 226 4.93 19.56 2.99
CA TYR A 226 6.24 18.92 2.94
C TYR A 226 7.07 19.45 1.75
N GLN A 227 8.37 19.54 1.95
CA GLN A 227 9.30 19.88 0.85
C GLN A 227 9.68 18.61 0.09
N ARG A 228 9.13 18.46 -1.11
CA ARG A 228 9.43 17.36 -2.02
C ARG A 228 9.53 17.89 -3.45
N ASP A 229 10.40 17.29 -4.24
CA ASP A 229 10.45 17.52 -5.69
C ASP A 229 9.47 16.57 -6.39
N TYR A 230 8.24 17.04 -6.60
CA TYR A 230 7.18 16.24 -7.25
C TYR A 230 7.38 16.03 -8.75
N ASP A 231 8.33 16.71 -9.38
CA ASP A 231 8.72 16.45 -10.76
C ASP A 231 9.76 15.32 -10.86
N SER A 232 10.40 14.99 -9.75
CA SER A 232 11.27 13.81 -9.62
C SER A 232 10.45 12.58 -9.21
N ASN A 233 10.73 11.45 -9.89
CA ASN A 233 10.10 10.16 -9.54
C ASN A 233 11.11 9.27 -8.81
N PRO A 234 10.94 8.98 -7.50
CA PRO A 234 11.85 8.12 -6.75
C PRO A 234 11.84 6.65 -7.23
N TYR A 235 10.84 6.28 -8.04
CA TYR A 235 10.69 4.94 -8.62
C TYR A 235 10.96 4.92 -10.13
N ALA A 236 11.72 5.91 -10.66
CA ALA A 236 12.04 5.99 -12.08
C ALA A 236 12.68 4.68 -12.58
N GLY A 237 12.21 4.18 -13.72
CA GLY A 237 12.71 2.93 -14.31
C GLY A 237 12.20 1.63 -13.68
N TYR A 238 11.59 1.67 -12.47
CA TYR A 238 11.12 0.46 -11.79
C TYR A 238 10.07 -0.31 -12.60
N LYS A 239 9.13 0.39 -13.23
CA LYS A 239 8.07 -0.24 -14.05
C LYS A 239 8.63 -1.07 -15.20
N ASN A 240 9.76 -0.64 -15.78
CA ASN A 240 10.37 -1.28 -16.95
C ASN A 240 11.38 -2.37 -16.59
N ASN A 241 11.69 -2.55 -15.30
CA ASN A 241 12.64 -3.53 -14.81
C ASN A 241 11.87 -4.78 -14.31
N ARG A 242 12.35 -5.98 -14.64
CA ARG A 242 11.74 -7.22 -14.12
C ARG A 242 11.99 -7.46 -12.63
N GLN A 243 12.99 -6.79 -12.03
CA GLN A 243 13.36 -6.99 -10.64
C GLN A 243 12.25 -6.50 -9.69
N ILE A 244 11.77 -7.38 -8.81
CA ILE A 244 10.92 -7.05 -7.67
C ILE A 244 11.84 -6.70 -6.51
N TYR A 245 11.65 -5.52 -5.88
CA TYR A 245 12.60 -5.02 -4.88
C TYR A 245 12.51 -5.74 -3.53
N PHE A 246 11.33 -6.22 -3.16
CA PHE A 246 11.10 -6.93 -1.91
C PHE A 246 10.52 -8.32 -2.17
N PRO A 247 10.79 -9.31 -1.32
CA PRO A 247 10.32 -10.65 -1.53
C PRO A 247 8.80 -10.75 -1.66
N VAL A 248 8.35 -11.67 -2.50
CA VAL A 248 6.95 -12.08 -2.63
C VAL A 248 6.86 -13.59 -2.45
N LYS A 249 5.75 -14.06 -1.88
CA LYS A 249 5.57 -15.48 -1.56
C LYS A 249 5.41 -16.36 -2.80
N GLN A 250 4.72 -15.82 -3.81
CA GLN A 250 4.42 -16.55 -5.04
C GLN A 250 4.65 -15.64 -6.25
N THR A 251 5.18 -16.21 -7.31
CA THR A 251 5.42 -15.55 -8.59
C THR A 251 4.82 -16.34 -9.72
N ASP A 252 4.52 -15.67 -10.82
CA ASP A 252 4.04 -16.27 -12.05
C ASP A 252 4.66 -15.55 -13.24
N ASP A 253 5.16 -16.34 -14.21
CA ASP A 253 5.92 -15.84 -15.36
C ASP A 253 5.10 -15.71 -16.64
N ARG A 254 3.77 -15.97 -16.60
CA ARG A 254 2.87 -15.83 -17.77
C ARG A 254 2.90 -14.43 -18.37
N PHE A 255 3.16 -13.42 -17.53
CA PHE A 255 3.29 -12.02 -17.94
C PHE A 255 4.58 -11.40 -17.40
N HIS A 256 4.92 -10.21 -17.93
CA HIS A 256 5.97 -9.41 -17.31
C HIS A 256 5.56 -9.09 -15.85
N PRO A 257 6.45 -9.19 -14.85
CA PRO A 257 6.07 -8.94 -13.44
C PRO A 257 5.32 -7.61 -13.24
N LYS A 258 5.67 -6.58 -13.99
CA LYS A 258 5.02 -5.27 -13.95
C LYS A 258 4.04 -5.03 -15.11
N GLU A 259 3.52 -6.09 -15.72
CA GLU A 259 2.33 -5.98 -16.56
C GLU A 259 1.20 -5.37 -15.72
N GLN A 260 0.57 -4.32 -16.23
CA GLN A 260 -0.62 -3.76 -15.58
C GLN A 260 -1.81 -4.65 -15.82
N ILE A 261 -2.53 -4.94 -14.75
CA ILE A 261 -3.78 -5.68 -14.83
C ILE A 261 -4.90 -4.87 -14.18
N LEU A 262 -6.12 -5.09 -14.61
CA LEU A 262 -7.31 -4.72 -13.87
C LEU A 262 -7.79 -5.95 -13.10
N GLY A 263 -7.77 -5.88 -11.78
CA GLY A 263 -8.15 -6.97 -10.89
C GLY A 263 -9.51 -6.73 -10.24
N ILE A 264 -10.27 -7.79 -10.06
CA ILE A 264 -11.57 -7.77 -9.37
C ILE A 264 -11.72 -8.97 -8.46
N GLU A 265 -12.36 -8.74 -7.31
CA GLU A 265 -12.88 -9.77 -6.40
C GLU A 265 -14.40 -9.68 -6.39
N LEU A 266 -15.10 -10.76 -6.73
CA LEU A 266 -16.55 -10.88 -6.59
C LEU A 266 -16.93 -12.22 -5.99
N ASN A 267 -17.65 -12.19 -4.89
CA ASN A 267 -18.13 -13.40 -4.18
C ASN A 267 -16.99 -14.40 -3.88
N GLY A 268 -15.80 -13.90 -3.55
CA GLY A 268 -14.64 -14.73 -3.25
C GLY A 268 -13.93 -15.32 -4.46
N GLN A 269 -14.33 -14.94 -5.69
CA GLN A 269 -13.61 -15.27 -6.91
C GLN A 269 -12.79 -14.06 -7.36
N PHE A 270 -11.55 -14.35 -7.79
CA PHE A 270 -10.59 -13.35 -8.26
C PHE A 270 -10.36 -13.51 -9.75
N LYS A 271 -10.35 -12.39 -10.47
CA LYS A 271 -10.02 -12.40 -11.90
C LYS A 271 -9.16 -11.21 -12.26
N ALA A 272 -8.13 -11.49 -13.07
CA ALA A 272 -7.21 -10.50 -13.62
C ALA A 272 -7.47 -10.31 -15.12
N TYR A 273 -7.48 -9.05 -15.55
CA TYR A 273 -7.57 -8.64 -16.95
C TYR A 273 -6.27 -7.91 -17.32
N PRO A 274 -5.26 -8.63 -17.88
CA PRO A 274 -4.02 -8.00 -18.31
C PRO A 274 -4.26 -6.97 -19.40
N PHE A 275 -3.60 -5.83 -19.31
CA PHE A 275 -3.76 -4.74 -20.30
C PHE A 275 -3.28 -5.15 -21.67
N SER A 276 -2.24 -5.99 -21.75
CA SER A 276 -1.80 -6.62 -23.02
C SER A 276 -2.92 -7.41 -23.67
N GLU A 277 -3.73 -8.15 -22.91
CA GLU A 277 -4.89 -8.89 -23.42
C GLU A 277 -6.06 -7.98 -23.77
N LEU A 278 -6.39 -7.03 -22.88
CA LEU A 278 -7.46 -6.06 -23.13
C LEU A 278 -7.19 -5.20 -24.38
N THR A 279 -5.92 -4.91 -24.67
CA THR A 279 -5.51 -4.15 -25.86
C THR A 279 -5.84 -4.85 -27.17
N LYS A 280 -6.00 -6.19 -27.19
CA LYS A 280 -6.40 -6.98 -28.35
C LYS A 280 -7.91 -6.91 -28.61
N THR A 281 -8.68 -6.46 -27.64
CA THR A 281 -10.15 -6.34 -27.75
C THR A 281 -10.55 -5.00 -28.37
N LYS A 282 -11.87 -4.81 -28.58
CA LYS A 282 -12.45 -3.54 -29.02
C LYS A 282 -12.65 -2.53 -27.87
N GLY A 283 -12.08 -2.79 -26.68
CA GLY A 283 -12.17 -1.93 -25.50
C GLY A 283 -13.33 -2.25 -24.57
N GLU A 284 -14.19 -3.21 -24.92
CA GLU A 284 -15.28 -3.69 -24.07
C GLU A 284 -15.34 -5.22 -24.11
N VAL A 285 -15.50 -5.83 -22.93
CA VAL A 285 -15.60 -7.28 -22.75
C VAL A 285 -16.72 -7.58 -21.76
N THR A 286 -17.61 -8.51 -22.11
CA THR A 286 -18.59 -9.07 -21.18
C THR A 286 -18.04 -10.39 -20.63
N ASP A 287 -18.10 -10.57 -19.31
CA ASP A 287 -17.56 -11.74 -18.62
C ASP A 287 -18.42 -12.11 -17.41
N THR A 288 -18.11 -13.24 -16.77
CA THR A 288 -18.78 -13.67 -15.53
C THR A 288 -17.72 -13.94 -14.46
N VAL A 289 -17.87 -13.28 -13.29
CA VAL A 289 -17.02 -13.47 -12.13
C VAL A 289 -17.89 -13.63 -10.89
N GLY A 290 -17.63 -14.65 -10.08
CA GLY A 290 -18.40 -14.92 -8.86
C GLY A 290 -19.91 -15.07 -9.11
N GLY A 291 -20.30 -15.61 -10.28
CA GLY A 291 -21.70 -15.79 -10.68
C GLY A 291 -22.41 -14.49 -11.11
N LYS A 292 -21.68 -13.37 -11.23
CA LYS A 292 -22.22 -12.09 -11.72
C LYS A 292 -21.71 -11.80 -13.11
N THR A 293 -22.60 -11.38 -14.01
CA THR A 293 -22.23 -10.87 -15.33
C THR A 293 -21.72 -9.43 -15.18
N ILE A 294 -20.52 -9.18 -15.70
CA ILE A 294 -19.86 -7.88 -15.64
C ILE A 294 -19.48 -7.39 -17.04
N THR A 295 -19.35 -6.08 -17.17
CA THR A 295 -18.82 -5.42 -18.36
C THR A 295 -17.50 -4.74 -17.99
N VAL A 296 -16.41 -5.20 -18.58
CA VAL A 296 -15.09 -4.59 -18.46
C VAL A 296 -14.91 -3.59 -19.59
N LYS A 297 -14.66 -2.32 -19.26
CA LYS A 297 -14.33 -1.28 -20.24
C LYS A 297 -12.87 -0.88 -20.12
N PHE A 298 -12.15 -0.91 -21.23
CA PHE A 298 -10.72 -0.60 -21.29
C PHE A 298 -10.46 0.54 -22.28
N ASN A 299 -9.79 1.57 -21.80
CA ASN A 299 -9.32 2.67 -22.64
C ASN A 299 -7.82 2.50 -22.94
N LYS A 300 -7.51 2.04 -24.15
CA LYS A 300 -6.14 1.81 -24.60
C LYS A 300 -5.29 3.08 -24.63
N GLN A 301 -5.87 4.23 -24.99
CA GLN A 301 -5.15 5.50 -25.07
C GLN A 301 -4.69 5.98 -23.68
N HIS A 302 -5.56 5.81 -22.69
CA HIS A 302 -5.33 6.29 -21.33
C HIS A 302 -4.87 5.19 -20.37
N GLN A 303 -4.70 3.94 -20.89
CA GLN A 303 -4.28 2.78 -20.08
C GLN A 303 -5.07 2.73 -18.77
N SER A 304 -6.39 2.69 -18.90
CA SER A 304 -7.33 2.66 -17.77
C SER A 304 -8.42 1.64 -18.03
N GLY A 305 -8.91 1.03 -16.96
CA GLY A 305 -9.99 0.06 -17.00
C GLY A 305 -10.99 0.29 -15.88
N THR A 306 -12.25 -0.01 -16.17
CA THR A 306 -13.36 0.04 -15.20
C THR A 306 -14.23 -1.20 -15.38
N ILE A 307 -14.89 -1.64 -14.32
CA ILE A 307 -15.77 -2.80 -14.33
C ILE A 307 -17.16 -2.36 -13.86
N PHE A 308 -18.17 -2.80 -14.59
CA PHE A 308 -19.57 -2.51 -14.29
C PHE A 308 -20.36 -3.82 -14.06
N ASP A 309 -21.26 -3.80 -13.14
CA ASP A 309 -22.33 -4.79 -13.07
C ASP A 309 -23.23 -4.60 -14.29
N THR A 310 -23.32 -5.61 -15.15
CA THR A 310 -24.02 -5.51 -16.44
C THR A 310 -25.54 -5.29 -16.26
N GLN A 311 -26.13 -5.82 -15.19
CA GLN A 311 -27.55 -5.70 -14.94
C GLN A 311 -27.95 -4.30 -14.43
N THR A 312 -27.13 -3.75 -13.51
CA THR A 312 -27.46 -2.46 -12.86
C THR A 312 -26.80 -1.27 -13.52
N GLY A 313 -25.78 -1.49 -14.35
CA GLY A 313 -24.93 -0.45 -14.92
C GLY A 313 -24.06 0.29 -13.90
N LYS A 314 -24.01 -0.18 -12.64
CA LYS A 314 -23.19 0.44 -11.61
C LYS A 314 -21.74 -0.01 -11.72
N GLU A 315 -20.82 0.93 -11.53
CA GLU A 315 -19.40 0.62 -11.46
C GLU A 315 -19.09 -0.15 -10.18
N ILE A 316 -18.24 -1.17 -10.30
CA ILE A 316 -17.80 -2.04 -9.19
C ILE A 316 -16.37 -1.66 -8.83
N PRO A 317 -16.03 -1.57 -7.52
CA PRO A 317 -14.64 -1.39 -7.10
C PRO A 317 -13.74 -2.44 -7.73
N SER A 318 -12.73 -1.97 -8.44
CA SER A 318 -11.69 -2.77 -9.09
C SER A 318 -10.37 -2.05 -8.95
N GLN A 319 -9.25 -2.74 -9.13
CA GLN A 319 -7.95 -2.15 -8.89
C GLN A 319 -7.00 -2.40 -10.05
N ILE A 320 -6.27 -1.36 -10.45
CA ILE A 320 -5.15 -1.50 -11.36
C ILE A 320 -3.89 -1.70 -10.51
N THR A 321 -3.16 -2.78 -10.80
CA THR A 321 -1.92 -3.14 -10.11
C THR A 321 -0.98 -3.87 -11.06
N PHE A 322 0.25 -4.14 -10.64
CA PHE A 322 1.16 -5.00 -11.38
C PHE A 322 0.81 -6.48 -11.19
N TRP A 323 1.07 -7.29 -12.23
CA TRP A 323 0.79 -8.71 -12.24
C TRP A 323 1.41 -9.45 -11.03
N PHE A 324 2.70 -9.23 -10.75
CA PHE A 324 3.35 -9.88 -9.62
C PHE A 324 2.66 -9.61 -8.29
N ALA A 325 2.20 -8.37 -8.08
CA ALA A 325 1.55 -7.98 -6.84
C ALA A 325 0.16 -8.61 -6.72
N TRP A 326 -0.63 -8.60 -7.81
CA TRP A 326 -1.92 -9.28 -7.83
C TRP A 326 -1.77 -10.78 -7.54
N TYR A 327 -0.87 -11.44 -8.27
CA TYR A 327 -0.66 -12.89 -8.16
C TYR A 327 -0.14 -13.32 -6.79
N ALA A 328 0.72 -12.52 -6.15
CA ALA A 328 1.23 -12.81 -4.81
C ALA A 328 0.13 -12.85 -3.73
N PHE A 329 -0.98 -12.12 -3.95
CA PHE A 329 -2.14 -12.12 -3.05
C PHE A 329 -3.26 -13.05 -3.51
N HIS A 330 -3.36 -13.35 -4.79
CA HIS A 330 -4.44 -14.13 -5.43
C HIS A 330 -3.87 -15.16 -6.40
N PRO A 331 -3.15 -16.19 -5.91
CA PRO A 331 -2.49 -17.17 -6.79
C PRO A 331 -3.50 -18.03 -7.58
N ASP A 332 -4.72 -18.20 -7.04
CA ASP A 332 -5.80 -18.94 -7.70
C ASP A 332 -6.67 -18.04 -8.61
N THR A 333 -6.17 -16.87 -8.97
CA THR A 333 -6.91 -15.93 -9.83
C THR A 333 -7.13 -16.49 -11.22
N ASP A 334 -8.36 -16.36 -11.73
CA ASP A 334 -8.62 -16.51 -13.15
C ASP A 334 -7.96 -15.37 -13.95
N ILE A 335 -7.65 -15.67 -15.21
CA ILE A 335 -7.03 -14.70 -16.11
C ILE A 335 -7.88 -14.60 -17.38
N PHE A 336 -8.21 -13.38 -17.74
CA PHE A 336 -8.78 -13.10 -19.05
C PHE A 336 -7.70 -13.20 -20.13
N LEU A 337 -7.94 -14.03 -21.15
CA LEU A 337 -7.17 -14.09 -22.37
C LEU A 337 -8.10 -13.71 -23.53
N ALA A 338 -7.65 -12.80 -24.36
CA ALA A 338 -8.41 -12.41 -25.55
C ALA A 338 -8.54 -13.57 -26.53
N PRO A 339 -9.72 -13.79 -27.13
CA PRO A 339 -9.95 -14.84 -28.10
C PRO A 339 -9.12 -14.68 -29.38
#